data_5691c62c6642d36e031941aecbfbe103
#
_entry.id   5691c62c6642d36e031941aecbfbe103
#
_cell.length_a   1.000
_cell.length_b   1.000
_cell.length_c   1.000
_cell.angle_alpha   90.00
_cell.angle_beta   90.00
_cell.angle_gamma   90.00
#
_symmetry.space_group_name_H-M   'P 1'
#
loop_
_entity.id
_entity.type
_entity.pdbx_description
1 polymer ?
#
loop_
_entity_poly.entity_id
_entity_poly.type
_entity_poly.pdbx_seq_one_letter_code
_entity_poly.pdbx_strand_id
1 'polypeptide(L)'
;MNQYKYLFKNMGLLTLSSFATKLLSFFLVPLYTNILTTTEYGTYDLMNTTVGVLMPILTLNVQDAVMRFAMDKKQNRKAIVSVAMKILFASNAIVALGLVINGIFSFSTLIRDYAVFFFLMFFIQTVSGVVTYYVRGIDRIADLSVSSVLVSIFTISCNIIFLAVFNLGLNGYFLANIIGPLVQIVYLIIRADMIHDMDLKSDFAAEKKAMLEYSKPMIANSVAWWINNTSDRYVIIFFCGLAENGIYSVSSKIPSILNIFQSIFSQAWTLSSVKDFDPEDKNGFFANTYRAYNCMMVLICSAIIVGDKILAHFLYAKDFYVAWRYVPWLTIAIVFGSLSGYIGGFFSAVKNSKIFAQSTVAGAVSNIILNLILAPILGALGAAIATAVCYFMVWAMRYWHSKKFIKLRINLGRDLVTYGLLVVQSVMLMMLDGIVMYGVEIGLLLLIMLLYVGDLLAIFNKGKKAIKKMIAGDR
;
A
#
# COMPACT_ATOMS: atom_id res chain seq x y z
N MET A 1 -31.98 -8.55 3.82
CA MET A 1 -31.20 -7.32 3.53
C MET A 1 -30.67 -7.45 2.10
N ASN A 2 -30.89 -6.48 1.22
CA ASN A 2 -30.49 -6.56 -0.19
C ASN A 2 -28.96 -6.74 -0.25
N GLN A 3 -28.44 -7.73 -1.00
CA GLN A 3 -27.00 -8.06 -1.07
C GLN A 3 -26.13 -6.83 -1.37
N TYR A 4 -26.63 -5.91 -2.17
CA TYR A 4 -25.95 -4.64 -2.47
C TYR A 4 -25.88 -3.71 -1.25
N LYS A 5 -26.93 -3.60 -0.43
CA LYS A 5 -26.92 -2.75 0.78
C LYS A 5 -25.92 -3.29 1.80
N TYR A 6 -25.81 -4.60 1.92
CA TYR A 6 -24.81 -5.28 2.76
C TYR A 6 -23.38 -5.00 2.27
N LEU A 7 -23.14 -5.17 0.97
CA LEU A 7 -21.85 -4.92 0.35
C LEU A 7 -21.40 -3.46 0.52
N PHE A 8 -22.27 -2.49 0.19
CA PHE A 8 -21.97 -1.06 0.36
C PHE A 8 -21.71 -0.66 1.81
N LYS A 9 -22.47 -1.22 2.77
CA LYS A 9 -22.24 -0.97 4.19
C LYS A 9 -20.85 -1.47 4.64
N ASN A 10 -20.50 -2.69 4.27
CA ASN A 10 -19.22 -3.29 4.65
C ASN A 10 -18.02 -2.60 3.97
N MET A 11 -18.14 -2.28 2.68
CA MET A 11 -17.14 -1.49 1.98
C MET A 11 -16.98 -0.10 2.60
N GLY A 12 -18.09 0.57 2.94
CA GLY A 12 -18.05 1.88 3.61
C GLY A 12 -17.33 1.82 4.97
N LEU A 13 -17.62 0.82 5.80
CA LEU A 13 -16.97 0.62 7.09
C LEU A 13 -15.46 0.36 6.95
N LEU A 14 -15.06 -0.54 6.05
CA LEU A 14 -13.65 -0.82 5.80
C LEU A 14 -12.90 0.39 5.22
N THR A 15 -13.53 1.13 4.32
CA THR A 15 -12.95 2.35 3.75
C THR A 15 -12.77 3.41 4.83
N LEU A 16 -13.79 3.67 5.65
CA LEU A 16 -13.75 4.66 6.72
C LEU A 16 -12.69 4.30 7.77
N SER A 17 -12.62 3.03 8.19
CA SER A 17 -11.59 2.57 9.14
C SER A 17 -10.19 2.68 8.55
N SER A 18 -9.99 2.30 7.28
CA SER A 18 -8.70 2.43 6.59
C SER A 18 -8.27 3.88 6.39
N PHE A 19 -9.23 4.78 6.12
CA PHE A 19 -8.98 6.21 6.03
C PHE A 19 -8.53 6.79 7.37
N ALA A 20 -9.28 6.49 8.44
CA ALA A 20 -8.97 6.96 9.79
C ALA A 20 -7.58 6.48 10.24
N THR A 21 -7.24 5.19 10.03
CA THR A 21 -5.94 4.64 10.40
C THR A 21 -4.78 5.28 9.64
N LYS A 22 -4.92 5.52 8.35
CA LYS A 22 -3.89 6.18 7.54
C LYS A 22 -3.69 7.63 7.92
N LEU A 23 -4.78 8.37 8.16
CA LEU A 23 -4.74 9.75 8.66
C LEU A 23 -4.04 9.85 10.01
N LEU A 24 -4.39 8.97 10.94
CA LEU A 24 -3.78 8.93 12.26
C LEU A 24 -2.28 8.60 12.17
N SER A 25 -1.88 7.66 11.32
CA SER A 25 -0.46 7.33 11.08
C SER A 25 0.30 8.50 10.45
N PHE A 26 -0.36 9.31 9.62
CA PHE A 26 0.21 10.52 9.03
C PHE A 26 0.55 11.57 10.10
N PHE A 27 -0.33 11.79 11.09
CA PHE A 27 -0.08 12.72 12.18
C PHE A 27 1.01 12.28 13.16
N LEU A 28 1.43 11.01 13.14
CA LEU A 28 2.57 10.54 13.93
C LEU A 28 3.93 10.89 13.30
N VAL A 29 3.96 11.25 12.03
CA VAL A 29 5.23 11.53 11.32
C VAL A 29 6.07 12.59 12.02
N PRO A 30 5.54 13.76 12.41
CA PRO A 30 6.30 14.78 13.13
C PRO A 30 6.87 14.26 14.46
N LEU A 31 6.15 13.42 15.16
CA LEU A 31 6.60 12.87 16.45
C LEU A 31 7.88 12.07 16.28
N TYR A 32 7.86 11.02 15.43
CA TYR A 32 9.02 10.14 15.33
C TYR A 32 10.18 10.77 14.54
N THR A 33 9.93 11.68 13.58
CA THR A 33 11.01 12.39 12.89
C THR A 33 11.73 13.42 13.78
N ASN A 34 11.06 13.93 14.83
CA ASN A 34 11.70 14.77 15.83
C ASN A 34 12.56 14.00 16.82
N ILE A 35 12.26 12.73 17.09
CA ILE A 35 12.90 11.94 18.15
C ILE A 35 13.95 11.00 17.56
N LEU A 36 13.61 10.25 16.51
CA LEU A 36 14.51 9.28 15.89
C LEU A 36 15.49 9.96 14.93
N THR A 37 16.66 9.37 14.80
CA THR A 37 17.59 9.68 13.71
C THR A 37 17.15 8.98 12.41
N THR A 38 17.64 9.47 11.28
CA THR A 38 17.40 8.85 9.97
C THR A 38 17.87 7.40 9.90
N THR A 39 19.01 7.11 10.55
CA THR A 39 19.56 5.74 10.64
C THR A 39 18.66 4.82 11.49
N GLU A 40 18.17 5.29 12.62
CA GLU A 40 17.25 4.50 13.46
C GLU A 40 15.96 4.17 12.74
N TYR A 41 15.35 5.16 12.07
CA TYR A 41 14.15 4.93 11.29
C TYR A 41 14.42 4.01 10.08
N GLY A 42 15.57 4.18 9.40
CA GLY A 42 16.03 3.28 8.34
C GLY A 42 16.24 1.84 8.80
N THR A 43 16.75 1.67 10.03
CA THR A 43 16.89 0.36 10.69
C THR A 43 15.53 -0.31 10.88
N TYR A 44 14.56 0.40 11.45
CA TYR A 44 13.20 -0.10 11.60
C TYR A 44 12.59 -0.48 10.23
N ASP A 45 12.72 0.40 9.24
CA ASP A 45 12.15 0.18 7.91
C ASP A 45 12.77 -1.04 7.21
N LEU A 46 14.09 -1.23 7.29
CA LEU A 46 14.76 -2.44 6.78
C LEU A 46 14.23 -3.71 7.43
N MET A 47 14.09 -3.71 8.75
CA MET A 47 13.56 -4.87 9.47
C MET A 47 12.12 -5.17 9.07
N ASN A 48 11.27 -4.16 9.02
CA ASN A 48 9.88 -4.30 8.61
C ASN A 48 9.75 -4.79 7.17
N THR A 49 10.59 -4.28 6.27
CA THR A 49 10.68 -4.70 4.88
C THR A 49 11.13 -6.15 4.74
N THR A 50 12.12 -6.57 5.55
CA THR A 50 12.61 -7.95 5.58
C THR A 50 11.55 -8.91 6.11
N VAL A 51 10.85 -8.54 7.18
CA VAL A 51 9.69 -9.32 7.66
C VAL A 51 8.63 -9.46 6.56
N GLY A 52 8.37 -8.39 5.82
CA GLY A 52 7.39 -8.37 4.73
C GLY A 52 7.67 -9.38 3.61
N VAL A 53 8.92 -9.65 3.25
CA VAL A 53 9.26 -10.68 2.25
C VAL A 53 9.34 -12.08 2.85
N LEU A 54 9.81 -12.20 4.08
CA LEU A 54 9.91 -13.51 4.75
C LEU A 54 8.54 -14.09 5.08
N MET A 55 7.56 -13.24 5.40
CA MET A 55 6.22 -13.64 5.78
C MET A 55 5.57 -14.57 4.75
N PRO A 56 5.33 -14.19 3.47
CA PRO A 56 4.68 -15.08 2.50
C PRO A 56 5.52 -16.32 2.18
N ILE A 57 6.85 -16.25 2.26
CA ILE A 57 7.74 -17.36 1.97
C ILE A 57 7.66 -18.41 3.08
N LEU A 58 7.90 -17.99 4.33
CA LEU A 58 8.02 -18.92 5.47
C LEU A 58 6.66 -19.44 5.95
N THR A 59 5.60 -18.62 5.89
CA THR A 59 4.24 -19.07 6.21
C THR A 59 3.53 -19.78 5.06
N LEU A 60 4.20 -19.96 3.92
CA LEU A 60 3.62 -20.52 2.70
C LEU A 60 2.35 -19.78 2.26
N ASN A 61 2.26 -18.49 2.59
CA ASN A 61 1.11 -17.60 2.33
C ASN A 61 -0.23 -18.18 2.84
N VAL A 62 -0.18 -18.93 3.95
CA VAL A 62 -1.33 -19.67 4.51
C VAL A 62 -2.52 -18.77 4.85
N GLN A 63 -2.29 -17.48 5.12
CA GLN A 63 -3.36 -16.51 5.41
C GLN A 63 -4.41 -16.44 4.29
N ASP A 64 -4.01 -16.50 3.02
CA ASP A 64 -4.93 -16.49 1.88
C ASP A 64 -5.79 -17.76 1.83
N ALA A 65 -5.19 -18.92 2.14
CA ALA A 65 -5.93 -20.16 2.28
C ALA A 65 -6.92 -20.10 3.44
N VAL A 66 -6.50 -19.57 4.61
CA VAL A 66 -7.38 -19.39 5.77
C VAL A 66 -8.61 -18.58 5.38
N MET A 67 -8.45 -17.45 4.71
CA MET A 67 -9.60 -16.64 4.28
C MET A 67 -10.51 -17.44 3.33
N ARG A 68 -9.93 -18.06 2.30
CA ARG A 68 -10.67 -18.76 1.26
C ARG A 68 -11.48 -19.94 1.82
N PHE A 69 -10.85 -20.73 2.72
CA PHE A 69 -11.51 -21.90 3.31
C PHE A 69 -12.51 -21.49 4.41
N ALA A 70 -12.24 -20.43 5.18
CA ALA A 70 -13.18 -19.94 6.19
C ALA A 70 -14.47 -19.32 5.59
N MET A 71 -14.44 -18.87 4.33
CA MET A 71 -15.63 -18.41 3.61
C MET A 71 -16.61 -19.56 3.30
N ASP A 72 -16.14 -20.78 3.22
CA ASP A 72 -16.99 -21.95 3.00
C ASP A 72 -17.52 -22.49 4.33
N LYS A 73 -18.81 -22.27 4.58
CA LYS A 73 -19.49 -22.69 5.82
C LYS A 73 -19.49 -24.22 6.05
N LYS A 74 -19.20 -25.01 5.02
CA LYS A 74 -19.12 -26.49 5.12
C LYS A 74 -17.75 -26.95 5.62
N GLN A 75 -16.76 -26.10 5.60
CA GLN A 75 -15.40 -26.45 6.04
C GLN A 75 -15.29 -26.49 7.56
N ASN A 76 -14.41 -27.38 8.03
CA ASN A 76 -14.13 -27.52 9.46
C ASN A 76 -13.26 -26.36 9.96
N ARG A 77 -13.85 -25.43 10.74
CA ARG A 77 -13.14 -24.28 11.32
C ARG A 77 -11.97 -24.70 12.19
N LYS A 78 -12.11 -25.77 12.97
CA LYS A 78 -11.02 -26.30 13.80
C LYS A 78 -9.82 -26.73 12.96
N ALA A 79 -10.07 -27.39 11.83
CA ALA A 79 -9.01 -27.80 10.91
C ALA A 79 -8.29 -26.57 10.32
N ILE A 80 -9.04 -25.56 9.86
CA ILE A 80 -8.46 -24.34 9.26
C ILE A 80 -7.53 -23.62 10.25
N VAL A 81 -8.03 -23.35 11.47
CA VAL A 81 -7.28 -22.64 12.51
C VAL A 81 -6.07 -23.46 12.93
N SER A 82 -6.23 -24.77 13.19
CA SER A 82 -5.17 -25.64 13.68
C SER A 82 -4.05 -25.82 12.66
N VAL A 83 -4.40 -26.01 11.38
CA VAL A 83 -3.41 -26.09 10.27
C VAL A 83 -2.63 -24.78 10.16
N ALA A 84 -3.31 -23.64 10.18
CA ALA A 84 -2.66 -22.34 10.11
C ALA A 84 -1.70 -22.13 11.28
N MET A 85 -2.14 -22.43 12.50
CA MET A 85 -1.28 -22.27 13.69
C MET A 85 -0.06 -23.20 13.66
N LYS A 86 -0.20 -24.45 13.22
CA LYS A 86 0.95 -25.36 13.04
C LYS A 86 1.98 -24.79 12.05
N ILE A 87 1.52 -24.21 10.94
CA ILE A 87 2.41 -23.56 9.96
C ILE A 87 3.07 -22.32 10.58
N LEU A 88 2.34 -21.50 11.34
CA LEU A 88 2.90 -20.33 12.03
C LEU A 88 3.96 -20.76 13.07
N PHE A 89 3.70 -21.80 13.86
CA PHE A 89 4.71 -22.32 14.79
C PHE A 89 5.99 -22.76 14.08
N ALA A 90 5.86 -23.50 12.97
CA ALA A 90 7.02 -23.92 12.19
C ALA A 90 7.78 -22.72 11.60
N SER A 91 7.09 -21.74 11.01
CA SER A 91 7.73 -20.57 10.43
C SER A 91 8.42 -19.69 11.48
N ASN A 92 7.81 -19.52 12.65
CA ASN A 92 8.43 -18.77 13.76
C ASN A 92 9.63 -19.52 14.34
N ALA A 93 9.58 -20.85 14.42
CA ALA A 93 10.73 -21.66 14.84
C ALA A 93 11.90 -21.55 13.85
N ILE A 94 11.62 -21.51 12.53
CA ILE A 94 12.65 -21.28 11.51
C ILE A 94 13.31 -19.91 11.69
N VAL A 95 12.51 -18.85 11.91
CA VAL A 95 13.07 -17.51 12.15
C VAL A 95 13.87 -17.47 13.44
N ALA A 96 13.38 -18.06 14.53
CA ALA A 96 14.12 -18.14 15.79
C ALA A 96 15.47 -18.85 15.61
N LEU A 97 15.48 -19.99 14.90
CA LEU A 97 16.72 -20.72 14.59
C LEU A 97 17.67 -19.85 13.73
N GLY A 98 17.16 -19.17 12.71
CA GLY A 98 17.94 -18.26 11.87
C GLY A 98 18.56 -17.13 12.68
N LEU A 99 17.85 -16.57 13.65
CA LEU A 99 18.36 -15.52 14.55
C LEU A 99 19.44 -16.06 15.49
N VAL A 100 19.29 -17.27 16.03
CA VAL A 100 20.33 -17.94 16.81
C VAL A 100 21.60 -18.16 15.99
N ILE A 101 21.45 -18.66 14.76
CA ILE A 101 22.58 -18.84 13.83
C ILE A 101 23.25 -17.50 13.54
N ASN A 102 22.47 -16.44 13.26
CA ASN A 102 23.02 -15.10 13.07
C ASN A 102 23.70 -14.56 14.32
N GLY A 103 23.23 -14.91 15.51
CA GLY A 103 23.87 -14.58 16.79
C GLY A 103 25.26 -15.20 16.94
N ILE A 104 25.42 -16.44 16.47
CA ILE A 104 26.70 -17.17 16.51
C ILE A 104 27.67 -16.68 15.45
N PHE A 105 27.22 -16.60 14.20
CA PHE A 105 28.10 -16.31 13.06
C PHE A 105 28.18 -14.83 12.67
N SER A 106 27.31 -13.98 13.24
CA SER A 106 27.28 -12.52 13.02
C SER A 106 27.21 -12.11 11.55
N PHE A 107 26.42 -12.81 10.70
CA PHE A 107 26.23 -12.45 9.30
C PHE A 107 25.67 -11.05 9.12
N SER A 108 24.80 -10.60 10.03
CA SER A 108 24.29 -9.24 10.10
C SER A 108 24.32 -8.77 11.56
N THR A 109 25.19 -7.81 11.83
CA THR A 109 25.31 -7.20 13.17
C THR A 109 24.02 -6.47 13.55
N LEU A 110 23.40 -5.79 12.59
CA LEU A 110 22.13 -5.07 12.78
C LEU A 110 20.99 -5.99 13.20
N ILE A 111 20.80 -7.14 12.53
CA ILE A 111 19.79 -8.12 12.91
C ILE A 111 20.14 -8.77 14.25
N ARG A 112 21.41 -8.97 14.57
CA ARG A 112 21.84 -9.50 15.88
C ARG A 112 21.47 -8.53 17.02
N ASP A 113 21.77 -7.26 16.85
CA ASP A 113 21.58 -6.24 17.89
C ASP A 113 20.09 -6.01 18.20
N TYR A 114 19.20 -6.23 17.23
CA TYR A 114 17.75 -6.10 17.35
C TYR A 114 17.00 -7.42 17.16
N ALA A 115 17.64 -8.58 17.41
CA ALA A 115 17.08 -9.91 17.15
C ALA A 115 15.72 -10.16 17.80
N VAL A 116 15.55 -9.70 19.03
CA VAL A 116 14.29 -9.84 19.78
C VAL A 116 13.17 -9.05 19.11
N PHE A 117 13.43 -7.81 18.71
CA PHE A 117 12.43 -6.99 17.99
C PHE A 117 12.10 -7.56 16.62
N PHE A 118 13.09 -8.04 15.88
CA PHE A 118 12.86 -8.70 14.61
C PHE A 118 11.96 -9.94 14.75
N PHE A 119 12.24 -10.80 15.73
CA PHE A 119 11.40 -11.95 16.03
C PHE A 119 9.97 -11.57 16.40
N LEU A 120 9.82 -10.59 17.31
CA LEU A 120 8.50 -10.12 17.73
C LEU A 120 7.71 -9.51 16.58
N MET A 121 8.36 -8.72 15.72
CA MET A 121 7.72 -8.16 14.53
C MET A 121 7.25 -9.27 13.58
N PHE A 122 8.08 -10.28 13.31
CA PHE A 122 7.69 -11.41 12.46
C PHE A 122 6.54 -12.19 13.07
N PHE A 123 6.63 -12.53 14.36
CA PHE A 123 5.59 -13.25 15.09
C PHE A 123 4.25 -12.50 15.06
N ILE A 124 4.25 -11.22 15.43
CA ILE A 124 3.04 -10.41 15.49
C ILE A 124 2.43 -10.22 14.10
N GLN A 125 3.25 -9.94 13.06
CA GLN A 125 2.72 -9.76 11.70
C GLN A 125 2.13 -11.05 11.13
N THR A 126 2.77 -12.20 11.35
CA THR A 126 2.27 -13.50 10.87
C THR A 126 0.99 -13.91 11.57
N VAL A 127 0.90 -13.75 12.88
CA VAL A 127 -0.32 -14.04 13.66
C VAL A 127 -1.43 -13.07 13.30
N SER A 128 -1.15 -11.75 13.23
CA SER A 128 -2.13 -10.74 12.80
C SER A 128 -2.67 -11.03 11.41
N GLY A 129 -1.81 -11.44 10.47
CA GLY A 129 -2.20 -11.84 9.13
C GLY A 129 -3.23 -12.96 9.16
N VAL A 130 -2.93 -14.08 9.82
CA VAL A 130 -3.84 -15.23 9.91
C VAL A 130 -5.16 -14.87 10.60
N VAL A 131 -5.10 -14.17 11.74
CA VAL A 131 -6.29 -13.80 12.50
C VAL A 131 -7.21 -12.85 11.72
N THR A 132 -6.65 -11.82 11.09
CA THR A 132 -7.45 -10.86 10.29
C THR A 132 -8.08 -11.51 9.07
N TYR A 133 -7.36 -12.40 8.38
CA TYR A 133 -7.88 -13.12 7.23
C TYR A 133 -8.95 -14.17 7.64
N TYR A 134 -8.78 -14.82 8.77
CA TYR A 134 -9.81 -15.72 9.33
C TYR A 134 -11.11 -14.97 9.64
N VAL A 135 -11.01 -13.85 10.38
CA VAL A 135 -12.17 -13.04 10.77
C VAL A 135 -12.88 -12.46 9.55
N ARG A 136 -12.11 -12.08 8.50
CA ARG A 136 -12.66 -11.68 7.20
C ARG A 136 -13.39 -12.85 6.51
N GLY A 137 -12.80 -14.05 6.55
CA GLY A 137 -13.38 -15.27 5.95
C GLY A 137 -14.69 -15.67 6.57
N ILE A 138 -14.85 -15.52 7.89
CA ILE A 138 -16.11 -15.79 8.60
C ILE A 138 -17.09 -14.61 8.58
N ASP A 139 -16.83 -13.57 7.74
CA ASP A 139 -17.70 -12.42 7.49
C ASP A 139 -17.96 -11.50 8.69
N ARG A 140 -17.00 -11.39 9.62
CA ARG A 140 -17.10 -10.48 10.76
C ARG A 140 -16.44 -9.12 10.47
N ILE A 141 -16.89 -8.45 9.43
CA ILE A 141 -16.32 -7.20 8.91
C ILE A 141 -16.38 -6.05 9.93
N ALA A 142 -17.44 -6.02 10.76
CA ALA A 142 -17.56 -5.00 11.81
C ALA A 142 -16.44 -5.12 12.86
N ASP A 143 -16.14 -6.36 13.30
CA ASP A 143 -15.07 -6.61 14.27
C ASP A 143 -13.69 -6.24 13.67
N LEU A 144 -13.45 -6.50 12.36
CA LEU A 144 -12.24 -6.04 11.66
C LEU A 144 -12.13 -4.52 11.66
N SER A 145 -13.23 -3.81 11.40
CA SER A 145 -13.22 -2.35 11.39
C SER A 145 -12.90 -1.77 12.77
N VAL A 146 -13.52 -2.31 13.82
CA VAL A 146 -13.23 -1.93 15.20
C VAL A 146 -11.77 -2.22 15.55
N SER A 147 -11.28 -3.42 15.22
CA SER A 147 -9.90 -3.82 15.49
C SER A 147 -8.87 -2.91 14.82
N SER A 148 -9.15 -2.45 13.59
CA SER A 148 -8.27 -1.53 12.87
C SER A 148 -8.17 -0.16 13.58
N VAL A 149 -9.27 0.32 14.16
CA VAL A 149 -9.27 1.55 14.98
C VAL A 149 -8.48 1.33 16.27
N LEU A 150 -8.65 0.18 16.93
CA LEU A 150 -7.89 -0.17 18.14
C LEU A 150 -6.38 -0.20 17.87
N VAL A 151 -5.93 -0.85 16.78
CA VAL A 151 -4.50 -0.80 16.38
C VAL A 151 -4.00 0.62 16.35
N SER A 152 -4.72 1.50 15.66
CA SER A 152 -4.29 2.88 15.49
C SER A 152 -4.22 3.64 16.81
N ILE A 153 -5.24 3.52 17.65
CA ILE A 153 -5.27 4.18 18.96
C ILE A 153 -4.09 3.69 19.81
N PHE A 154 -3.91 2.38 19.94
CA PHE A 154 -2.84 1.84 20.78
C PHE A 154 -1.45 2.12 20.20
N THR A 155 -1.26 2.01 18.89
CA THR A 155 0.03 2.36 18.26
C THR A 155 0.37 3.83 18.51
N ILE A 156 -0.60 4.75 18.35
CA ILE A 156 -0.38 6.18 18.57
C ILE A 156 -0.07 6.47 20.03
N SER A 157 -0.91 5.96 20.94
CA SER A 157 -0.72 6.16 22.38
C SER A 157 0.63 5.62 22.83
N CYS A 158 1.00 4.41 22.39
CA CYS A 158 2.29 3.82 22.73
C CYS A 158 3.46 4.61 22.11
N ASN A 159 3.34 5.10 20.87
CA ASN A 159 4.37 5.97 20.29
C ASN A 159 4.55 7.25 21.11
N ILE A 160 3.47 7.92 21.50
CA ILE A 160 3.56 9.13 22.34
C ILE A 160 4.21 8.80 23.69
N ILE A 161 3.75 7.75 24.36
CA ILE A 161 4.26 7.35 25.68
C ILE A 161 5.74 6.94 25.60
N PHE A 162 6.09 6.06 24.67
CA PHE A 162 7.45 5.51 24.61
C PHE A 162 8.47 6.48 24.00
N LEU A 163 8.08 7.29 23.03
CA LEU A 163 8.98 8.24 22.40
C LEU A 163 9.05 9.57 23.16
N ALA A 164 7.89 10.17 23.50
CA ALA A 164 7.87 11.53 24.07
C ALA A 164 7.98 11.52 25.60
N VAL A 165 7.40 10.53 26.31
CA VAL A 165 7.42 10.51 27.80
C VAL A 165 8.61 9.73 28.32
N PHE A 166 8.81 8.49 27.83
CA PHE A 166 9.91 7.61 28.30
C PHE A 166 11.22 7.78 27.53
N ASN A 167 11.23 8.49 26.41
CA ASN A 167 12.40 8.73 25.56
C ASN A 167 13.17 7.45 25.19
N LEU A 168 12.44 6.37 24.87
CA LEU A 168 13.04 5.06 24.55
C LEU A 168 13.63 4.97 23.14
N GLY A 169 13.58 6.05 22.34
CA GLY A 169 14.12 6.10 20.99
C GLY A 169 13.60 4.97 20.10
N LEU A 170 14.49 4.34 19.34
CA LEU A 170 14.15 3.27 18.40
C LEU A 170 13.47 2.07 19.10
N ASN A 171 13.89 1.71 20.31
CA ASN A 171 13.26 0.63 21.06
C ASN A 171 11.79 0.92 21.38
N GLY A 172 11.48 2.16 21.75
CA GLY A 172 10.11 2.62 21.95
C GLY A 172 9.26 2.56 20.67
N TYR A 173 9.87 2.90 19.55
CA TYR A 173 9.21 2.81 18.25
C TYR A 173 8.90 1.36 17.86
N PHE A 174 9.82 0.42 18.06
CA PHE A 174 9.57 -1.00 17.88
C PHE A 174 8.42 -1.48 18.77
N LEU A 175 8.47 -1.19 20.07
CA LEU A 175 7.45 -1.61 21.03
C LEU A 175 6.06 -1.11 20.65
N ALA A 176 5.92 0.16 20.26
CA ALA A 176 4.65 0.75 19.85
C ALA A 176 4.04 0.03 18.65
N ASN A 177 4.90 -0.31 17.65
CA ASN A 177 4.46 -1.01 16.44
C ASN A 177 4.26 -2.53 16.64
N ILE A 178 4.64 -3.08 17.78
CA ILE A 178 4.35 -4.45 18.21
C ILE A 178 3.04 -4.48 19.03
N ILE A 179 2.89 -3.57 19.99
CA ILE A 179 1.75 -3.56 20.94
C ILE A 179 0.44 -3.25 20.22
N GLY A 180 0.42 -2.30 19.28
CA GLY A 180 -0.80 -1.99 18.54
C GLY A 180 -1.42 -3.21 17.84
N PRO A 181 -0.70 -3.91 16.95
CA PRO A 181 -1.19 -5.14 16.36
C PRO A 181 -1.44 -6.28 17.34
N LEU A 182 -0.71 -6.35 18.45
CA LEU A 182 -0.97 -7.33 19.52
C LEU A 182 -2.37 -7.15 20.13
N VAL A 183 -2.77 -5.91 20.40
CA VAL A 183 -4.13 -5.60 20.88
C VAL A 183 -5.18 -6.01 19.85
N GLN A 184 -4.93 -5.81 18.58
CA GLN A 184 -5.80 -6.30 17.50
C GLN A 184 -5.96 -7.82 17.56
N ILE A 185 -4.86 -8.54 17.65
CA ILE A 185 -4.83 -10.00 17.71
C ILE A 185 -5.69 -10.49 18.86
N VAL A 186 -5.45 -9.96 20.06
CA VAL A 186 -6.19 -10.34 21.27
C VAL A 186 -7.68 -10.06 21.12
N TYR A 187 -8.04 -8.85 20.66
CA TYR A 187 -9.44 -8.48 20.40
C TYR A 187 -10.12 -9.44 19.43
N LEU A 188 -9.49 -9.71 18.28
CA LEU A 188 -10.09 -10.55 17.25
C LEU A 188 -10.16 -12.02 17.65
N ILE A 189 -9.17 -12.56 18.35
CA ILE A 189 -9.17 -13.93 18.87
C ILE A 189 -10.35 -14.13 19.84
N ILE A 190 -10.56 -13.18 20.75
CA ILE A 190 -11.67 -13.24 21.72
C ILE A 190 -13.01 -13.11 20.98
N ARG A 191 -13.14 -12.14 20.09
CA ARG A 191 -14.38 -11.89 19.37
C ARG A 191 -14.78 -13.01 18.41
N ALA A 192 -13.83 -13.65 17.77
CA ALA A 192 -14.06 -14.76 16.84
C ALA A 192 -14.10 -16.13 17.52
N ASP A 193 -13.86 -16.19 18.84
CA ASP A 193 -13.76 -17.44 19.62
C ASP A 193 -12.74 -18.43 19.00
N MET A 194 -11.63 -17.89 18.52
CA MET A 194 -10.65 -18.65 17.75
C MET A 194 -9.89 -19.69 18.60
N ILE A 195 -9.84 -19.48 19.91
CA ILE A 195 -9.18 -20.43 20.85
C ILE A 195 -9.96 -21.74 20.89
N HIS A 196 -11.29 -21.67 20.87
CA HIS A 196 -12.14 -22.87 20.84
C HIS A 196 -12.01 -23.68 19.54
N ASP A 197 -11.66 -22.98 18.46
CA ASP A 197 -11.42 -23.60 17.16
C ASP A 197 -9.98 -24.14 17.01
N MET A 198 -9.11 -24.05 18.04
CA MET A 198 -7.73 -24.53 18.00
C MET A 198 -7.62 -25.95 18.57
N ASP A 199 -7.25 -26.89 17.69
CA ASP A 199 -6.94 -28.28 18.09
C ASP A 199 -5.58 -28.69 17.47
N LEU A 200 -4.52 -28.51 18.26
CA LEU A 200 -3.16 -28.81 17.81
C LEU A 200 -2.83 -30.31 17.85
N LYS A 201 -3.66 -31.13 18.50
CA LYS A 201 -3.42 -32.57 18.65
C LYS A 201 -3.92 -33.38 17.43
N SER A 202 -5.05 -32.99 16.87
CA SER A 202 -5.66 -33.68 15.74
C SER A 202 -4.83 -33.52 14.46
N ASP A 203 -4.78 -34.58 13.67
CA ASP A 203 -4.17 -34.54 12.34
C ASP A 203 -5.22 -34.18 11.28
N PHE A 204 -5.04 -33.01 10.67
CA PHE A 204 -5.88 -32.50 9.59
C PHE A 204 -5.11 -32.57 8.25
N ALA A 205 -4.56 -33.73 7.94
CA ALA A 205 -3.67 -33.91 6.77
C ALA A 205 -4.34 -33.56 5.43
N ALA A 206 -5.64 -33.89 5.27
CA ALA A 206 -6.39 -33.59 4.05
C ALA A 206 -6.60 -32.09 3.89
N GLU A 207 -7.05 -31.39 4.94
CA GLU A 207 -7.25 -29.95 4.93
C GLU A 207 -5.93 -29.21 4.77
N LYS A 208 -4.86 -29.65 5.46
CA LYS A 208 -3.51 -29.12 5.30
C LYS A 208 -3.05 -29.20 3.84
N LYS A 209 -3.23 -30.37 3.19
CA LYS A 209 -2.88 -30.55 1.79
C LYS A 209 -3.65 -29.59 0.90
N ALA A 210 -4.98 -29.51 1.04
CA ALA A 210 -5.84 -28.64 0.26
C ALA A 210 -5.47 -27.15 0.44
N MET A 211 -5.27 -26.70 1.69
CA MET A 211 -4.86 -25.32 2.00
C MET A 211 -3.51 -24.96 1.40
N LEU A 212 -2.52 -25.87 1.46
CA LEU A 212 -1.19 -25.65 0.89
C LEU A 212 -1.20 -25.69 -0.64
N GLU A 213 -1.97 -26.57 -1.26
CA GLU A 213 -2.16 -26.56 -2.72
C GLU A 213 -2.74 -25.24 -3.23
N TYR A 214 -3.65 -24.63 -2.46
CA TYR A 214 -4.20 -23.33 -2.77
C TYR A 214 -3.20 -22.18 -2.56
N SER A 215 -2.48 -22.16 -1.43
CA SER A 215 -1.67 -21.00 -1.03
C SER A 215 -0.27 -20.96 -1.66
N LYS A 216 0.37 -22.10 -1.92
CA LYS A 216 1.73 -22.15 -2.51
C LYS A 216 1.90 -21.36 -3.82
N PRO A 217 0.99 -21.45 -4.81
CA PRO A 217 1.10 -20.63 -6.02
C PRO A 217 1.04 -19.13 -5.77
N MET A 218 0.39 -18.72 -4.66
CA MET A 218 0.25 -17.31 -4.30
C MET A 218 1.51 -16.69 -3.72
N ILE A 219 2.49 -17.52 -3.26
CA ILE A 219 3.78 -17.04 -2.77
C ILE A 219 4.48 -16.20 -3.84
N ALA A 220 4.56 -16.73 -5.06
CA ALA A 220 5.22 -16.02 -6.16
C ALA A 220 4.56 -14.67 -6.45
N ASN A 221 3.24 -14.60 -6.39
CA ASN A 221 2.50 -13.34 -6.55
C ASN A 221 2.81 -12.36 -5.42
N SER A 222 2.81 -12.81 -4.16
CA SER A 222 3.10 -11.95 -3.00
C SER A 222 4.53 -11.42 -3.01
N VAL A 223 5.50 -12.27 -3.39
CA VAL A 223 6.90 -11.87 -3.54
C VAL A 223 7.07 -10.88 -4.71
N ALA A 224 6.39 -11.09 -5.84
CA ALA A 224 6.42 -10.16 -6.97
C ALA A 224 5.85 -8.79 -6.58
N TRP A 225 4.76 -8.75 -5.82
CA TRP A 225 4.19 -7.51 -5.28
C TRP A 225 5.16 -6.82 -4.33
N TRP A 226 5.82 -7.57 -3.46
CA TRP A 226 6.82 -7.03 -2.55
C TRP A 226 8.01 -6.42 -3.33
N ILE A 227 8.52 -7.13 -4.34
CA ILE A 227 9.60 -6.61 -5.21
C ILE A 227 9.20 -5.27 -5.83
N ASN A 228 8.00 -5.18 -6.42
CA ASN A 228 7.53 -3.96 -7.06
C ASN A 228 7.41 -2.75 -6.11
N ASN A 229 7.11 -2.99 -4.84
CA ASN A 229 6.77 -1.92 -3.91
C ASN A 229 7.87 -1.59 -2.89
N THR A 230 8.89 -2.45 -2.77
CA THR A 230 9.74 -2.37 -1.59
C THR A 230 11.22 -2.73 -1.85
N SER A 231 11.54 -3.37 -2.99
CA SER A 231 12.93 -3.81 -3.27
C SER A 231 13.91 -2.66 -3.44
N ASP A 232 13.45 -1.48 -3.81
CA ASP A 232 14.21 -0.25 -3.92
C ASP A 232 14.95 0.10 -2.63
N ARG A 233 14.38 -0.21 -1.46
CA ARG A 233 15.00 0.02 -0.15
C ARG A 233 16.31 -0.73 0.02
N TYR A 234 16.40 -1.98 -0.44
CA TYR A 234 17.65 -2.74 -0.37
C TYR A 234 18.73 -2.15 -1.28
N VAL A 235 18.34 -1.67 -2.46
CA VAL A 235 19.25 -1.00 -3.38
C VAL A 235 19.75 0.31 -2.77
N ILE A 236 18.86 1.10 -2.16
CA ILE A 236 19.23 2.35 -1.47
C ILE A 236 20.17 2.05 -0.30
N ILE A 237 19.88 1.04 0.52
CA ILE A 237 20.75 0.67 1.65
C ILE A 237 22.12 0.25 1.16
N PHE A 238 22.19 -0.53 0.08
CA PHE A 238 23.44 -1.03 -0.47
C PHE A 238 24.34 0.10 -0.99
N PHE A 239 23.78 1.09 -1.70
CA PHE A 239 24.56 2.18 -2.30
C PHE A 239 24.67 3.44 -1.43
N CYS A 240 23.67 3.73 -0.59
CA CYS A 240 23.53 5.00 0.10
C CYS A 240 23.48 4.86 1.64
N GLY A 241 23.28 3.64 2.15
CA GLY A 241 23.23 3.35 3.58
C GLY A 241 21.85 3.49 4.22
N LEU A 242 21.79 3.16 5.52
CA LEU A 242 20.55 3.10 6.30
C LEU A 242 19.90 4.48 6.52
N ALA A 243 20.72 5.53 6.69
CA ALA A 243 20.21 6.89 6.90
C ALA A 243 19.37 7.36 5.70
N GLU A 244 19.89 7.15 4.49
CA GLU A 244 19.20 7.52 3.25
C GLU A 244 17.92 6.69 3.05
N ASN A 245 17.94 5.39 3.40
CA ASN A 245 16.72 4.58 3.41
C ASN A 245 15.67 5.12 4.40
N GLY A 246 16.11 5.62 5.56
CA GLY A 246 15.21 6.26 6.51
C GLY A 246 14.52 7.49 5.94
N ILE A 247 15.26 8.36 5.25
CA ILE A 247 14.72 9.54 4.57
C ILE A 247 13.77 9.13 3.45
N TYR A 248 14.16 8.17 2.62
CA TYR A 248 13.33 7.65 1.53
C TYR A 248 12.03 7.00 2.03
N SER A 249 12.09 6.24 3.10
CA SER A 249 10.90 5.61 3.67
C SER A 249 9.91 6.64 4.22
N VAL A 250 10.40 7.69 4.88
CA VAL A 250 9.55 8.79 5.36
C VAL A 250 8.94 9.56 4.19
N SER A 251 9.66 9.76 3.10
CA SER A 251 9.15 10.49 1.92
C SER A 251 7.88 9.89 1.32
N SER A 252 7.64 8.60 1.52
CA SER A 252 6.43 7.91 1.08
C SER A 252 5.15 8.33 1.83
N LYS A 253 5.27 9.08 2.95
CA LYS A 253 4.13 9.46 3.79
C LYS A 253 3.24 10.52 3.13
N ILE A 254 3.81 11.55 2.49
CA ILE A 254 3.03 12.54 1.75
C ILE A 254 2.33 11.91 0.53
N PRO A 255 3.00 11.16 -0.34
CA PRO A 255 2.36 10.43 -1.44
C PRO A 255 1.24 9.48 -0.99
N SER A 256 1.33 8.93 0.23
CA SER A 256 0.29 8.03 0.76
C SER A 256 -1.10 8.66 0.84
N ILE A 257 -1.20 10.00 0.86
CA ILE A 257 -2.48 10.72 0.75
C ILE A 257 -3.17 10.35 -0.57
N LEU A 258 -2.42 10.34 -1.66
CA LEU A 258 -2.96 9.97 -2.98
C LEU A 258 -3.39 8.49 -3.04
N ASN A 259 -2.68 7.60 -2.34
CA ASN A 259 -3.04 6.18 -2.20
C ASN A 259 -4.40 5.97 -1.52
N ILE A 260 -4.84 6.90 -0.67
CA ILE A 260 -6.16 6.82 -0.04
C ILE A 260 -7.25 6.96 -1.12
N PHE A 261 -7.13 7.98 -1.97
CA PHE A 261 -8.07 8.18 -3.09
C PHE A 261 -8.05 7.00 -4.06
N GLN A 262 -6.85 6.49 -4.40
CA GLN A 262 -6.70 5.31 -5.22
C GLN A 262 -7.42 4.10 -4.61
N SER A 263 -7.26 3.84 -3.33
CA SER A 263 -7.85 2.66 -2.67
C SER A 263 -9.38 2.71 -2.63
N ILE A 264 -9.95 3.88 -2.36
CA ILE A 264 -11.41 4.10 -2.37
C ILE A 264 -11.96 3.86 -3.77
N PHE A 265 -11.35 4.48 -4.77
CA PHE A 265 -11.77 4.32 -6.15
C PHE A 265 -11.64 2.86 -6.63
N SER A 266 -10.53 2.21 -6.35
CA SER A 266 -10.24 0.84 -6.78
C SER A 266 -11.27 -0.18 -6.25
N GLN A 267 -11.75 -0.02 -5.02
CA GLN A 267 -12.77 -0.90 -4.44
C GLN A 267 -14.09 -0.82 -5.23
N ALA A 268 -14.52 0.38 -5.60
CA ALA A 268 -15.73 0.57 -6.41
C ALA A 268 -15.51 0.10 -7.87
N TRP A 269 -14.33 0.41 -8.41
CA TRP A 269 -13.97 0.12 -9.78
C TRP A 269 -13.91 -1.38 -10.10
N THR A 270 -13.34 -2.18 -9.19
CA THR A 270 -13.22 -3.63 -9.36
C THR A 270 -14.57 -4.32 -9.63
N LEU A 271 -15.63 -3.84 -9.01
CA LEU A 271 -16.99 -4.38 -9.23
C LEU A 271 -17.60 -3.86 -10.54
N SER A 272 -17.52 -2.54 -10.78
CA SER A 272 -18.13 -1.90 -11.95
C SER A 272 -17.46 -2.33 -13.24
N SER A 273 -16.13 -2.47 -13.25
CA SER A 273 -15.39 -2.85 -14.44
C SER A 273 -15.74 -4.24 -14.97
N VAL A 274 -16.15 -5.16 -14.10
CA VAL A 274 -16.55 -6.52 -14.49
C VAL A 274 -18.05 -6.59 -14.84
N LYS A 275 -18.90 -5.92 -14.03
CA LYS A 275 -20.35 -6.00 -14.18
C LYS A 275 -20.86 -5.28 -15.42
N ASP A 276 -20.29 -4.10 -15.71
CA ASP A 276 -20.81 -3.20 -16.74
C ASP A 276 -19.91 -3.19 -17.98
N PHE A 277 -19.05 -4.20 -18.19
CA PHE A 277 -18.07 -4.25 -19.26
C PHE A 277 -18.69 -4.19 -20.65
N ASP A 278 -18.38 -3.15 -21.40
CA ASP A 278 -18.77 -2.96 -22.81
C ASP A 278 -17.52 -2.70 -23.67
N PRO A 279 -17.14 -3.64 -24.55
CA PRO A 279 -15.95 -3.48 -25.43
C PRO A 279 -15.99 -2.26 -26.34
N GLU A 280 -17.18 -1.84 -26.76
CA GLU A 280 -17.37 -0.67 -27.64
C GLU A 280 -17.48 0.65 -26.87
N ASP A 281 -17.63 0.60 -25.54
CA ASP A 281 -17.89 1.75 -24.66
C ASP A 281 -18.96 2.69 -25.21
N LYS A 282 -20.10 2.10 -25.67
CA LYS A 282 -21.17 2.83 -26.37
C LYS A 282 -21.70 4.02 -25.60
N ASN A 283 -21.83 3.87 -24.28
CA ASN A 283 -22.32 4.92 -23.39
C ASN A 283 -21.20 5.86 -22.90
N GLY A 284 -19.94 5.62 -23.29
CA GLY A 284 -18.78 6.37 -22.87
C GLY A 284 -18.48 6.25 -21.35
N PHE A 285 -19.02 5.21 -20.70
CA PHE A 285 -18.87 5.04 -19.23
C PHE A 285 -17.41 4.87 -18.85
N PHE A 286 -16.69 3.99 -19.54
CA PHE A 286 -15.27 3.70 -19.27
C PHE A 286 -14.38 4.89 -19.61
N ALA A 287 -14.55 5.51 -20.80
CA ALA A 287 -13.78 6.67 -21.18
C ALA A 287 -14.01 7.87 -20.27
N ASN A 288 -15.26 8.16 -19.89
CA ASN A 288 -15.59 9.27 -18.99
C ASN A 288 -15.05 9.03 -17.57
N THR A 289 -15.13 7.78 -17.08
CA THR A 289 -14.62 7.42 -15.76
C THR A 289 -13.09 7.50 -15.72
N TYR A 290 -12.41 7.02 -16.78
CA TYR A 290 -10.96 7.17 -16.91
C TYR A 290 -10.54 8.65 -16.89
N ARG A 291 -11.20 9.50 -17.70
CA ARG A 291 -10.90 10.94 -17.76
C ARG A 291 -11.10 11.62 -16.42
N ALA A 292 -12.21 11.35 -15.74
CA ALA A 292 -12.48 11.91 -14.42
C ALA A 292 -11.44 11.44 -13.38
N TYR A 293 -11.10 10.15 -13.40
CA TYR A 293 -10.12 9.57 -12.48
C TYR A 293 -8.72 10.13 -12.74
N ASN A 294 -8.28 10.17 -14.01
CA ASN A 294 -7.01 10.76 -14.38
C ASN A 294 -6.91 12.23 -14.00
N CYS A 295 -7.94 13.04 -14.33
CA CYS A 295 -8.04 14.44 -13.93
C CYS A 295 -7.85 14.61 -12.40
N MET A 296 -8.58 13.85 -11.60
CA MET A 296 -8.49 13.90 -10.14
C MET A 296 -7.09 13.53 -9.64
N MET A 297 -6.52 12.43 -10.12
CA MET A 297 -5.20 11.95 -9.69
C MET A 297 -4.09 12.94 -10.05
N VAL A 298 -4.13 13.49 -11.27
CA VAL A 298 -3.14 14.48 -11.73
C VAL A 298 -3.25 15.78 -10.95
N LEU A 299 -4.45 16.29 -10.72
CA LEU A 299 -4.64 17.54 -9.96
C LEU A 299 -4.22 17.41 -8.49
N ILE A 300 -4.55 16.29 -7.85
CA ILE A 300 -4.09 16.04 -6.47
C ILE A 300 -2.56 15.89 -6.45
N CYS A 301 -1.98 15.19 -7.43
CA CYS A 301 -0.53 15.07 -7.57
C CYS A 301 0.13 16.45 -7.71
N SER A 302 -0.34 17.27 -8.65
CA SER A 302 0.17 18.63 -8.88
C SER A 302 0.02 19.50 -7.63
N ALA A 303 -1.12 19.43 -6.94
CA ALA A 303 -1.33 20.18 -5.69
C ALA A 303 -0.38 19.71 -4.57
N ILE A 304 -0.10 18.40 -4.47
CA ILE A 304 0.90 17.87 -3.53
C ILE A 304 2.28 18.40 -3.87
N ILE A 305 2.69 18.46 -5.16
CA ILE A 305 3.99 19.00 -5.58
C ILE A 305 4.11 20.47 -5.21
N VAL A 306 3.07 21.29 -5.50
CA VAL A 306 3.04 22.72 -5.11
C VAL A 306 3.19 22.90 -3.60
N GLY A 307 2.52 22.07 -2.81
CA GLY A 307 2.55 22.13 -1.35
C GLY A 307 3.68 21.35 -0.69
N ASP A 308 4.54 20.67 -1.44
CA ASP A 308 5.47 19.67 -0.92
C ASP A 308 6.43 20.23 0.13
N LYS A 309 7.16 21.30 -0.16
CA LYS A 309 8.09 21.92 0.82
C LYS A 309 7.36 22.40 2.08
N ILE A 310 6.11 22.85 1.96
CA ILE A 310 5.27 23.26 3.10
C ILE A 310 4.89 22.02 3.91
N LEU A 311 4.36 20.99 3.26
CA LEU A 311 3.99 19.74 3.93
C LEU A 311 5.20 19.08 4.58
N ALA A 312 6.34 19.06 3.89
CA ALA A 312 7.59 18.53 4.42
C ALA A 312 8.07 19.29 5.65
N HIS A 313 7.93 20.63 5.68
CA HIS A 313 8.28 21.44 6.84
C HIS A 313 7.46 21.10 8.09
N PHE A 314 6.19 20.77 7.92
CA PHE A 314 5.33 20.35 9.03
C PHE A 314 5.54 18.89 9.46
N LEU A 315 5.88 18.01 8.52
CA LEU A 315 5.92 16.56 8.76
C LEU A 315 7.33 16.04 9.04
N TYR A 316 8.35 16.59 8.39
CA TYR A 316 9.69 16.05 8.40
C TYR A 316 10.61 16.95 9.19
N ALA A 317 10.95 16.53 10.40
CA ALA A 317 11.86 17.29 11.25
C ALA A 317 13.33 16.94 10.95
N LYS A 318 14.23 17.87 11.29
CA LYS A 318 15.70 17.70 11.24
C LYS A 318 16.16 17.20 9.86
N ASP A 319 17.03 16.18 9.84
CA ASP A 319 17.61 15.61 8.63
C ASP A 319 16.56 14.92 7.72
N PHE A 320 15.40 14.58 8.24
CA PHE A 320 14.30 14.05 7.42
C PHE A 320 13.69 15.08 6.47
N TYR A 321 13.93 16.37 6.68
CA TYR A 321 13.38 17.41 5.80
C TYR A 321 13.75 17.18 4.33
N VAL A 322 14.95 16.68 4.05
CA VAL A 322 15.42 16.39 2.69
C VAL A 322 14.53 15.43 1.92
N ALA A 323 13.66 14.67 2.61
CA ALA A 323 12.70 13.73 2.02
C ALA A 323 11.76 14.39 0.99
N TRP A 324 11.53 15.72 1.06
CA TRP A 324 10.75 16.46 0.07
C TRP A 324 11.23 16.23 -1.37
N ARG A 325 12.54 15.98 -1.57
CA ARG A 325 13.11 15.74 -2.90
C ARG A 325 12.56 14.49 -3.60
N TYR A 326 12.11 13.51 -2.84
CA TYR A 326 11.63 12.22 -3.36
C TYR A 326 10.11 12.20 -3.54
N VAL A 327 9.39 13.05 -2.77
CA VAL A 327 7.92 13.11 -2.75
C VAL A 327 7.29 13.32 -4.14
N PRO A 328 7.74 14.26 -4.98
CA PRO A 328 7.15 14.48 -6.30
C PRO A 328 7.18 13.22 -7.18
N TRP A 329 8.32 12.56 -7.25
CA TRP A 329 8.51 11.36 -8.07
C TRP A 329 7.70 10.18 -7.58
N LEU A 330 7.65 9.96 -6.27
CA LEU A 330 6.82 8.93 -5.66
C LEU A 330 5.32 9.22 -5.85
N THR A 331 4.91 10.48 -5.84
CA THR A 331 3.52 10.87 -6.12
C THR A 331 3.15 10.63 -7.57
N ILE A 332 4.04 10.94 -8.52
CA ILE A 332 3.87 10.61 -9.94
C ILE A 332 3.77 9.09 -10.14
N ALA A 333 4.59 8.31 -9.43
CA ALA A 333 4.52 6.84 -9.47
C ALA A 333 3.13 6.32 -9.08
N ILE A 334 2.51 6.92 -8.04
CA ILE A 334 1.16 6.56 -7.61
C ILE A 334 0.11 6.92 -8.68
N VAL A 335 0.24 8.05 -9.39
CA VAL A 335 -0.65 8.38 -10.51
C VAL A 335 -0.63 7.26 -11.54
N PHE A 336 0.54 6.87 -12.03
CA PHE A 336 0.65 5.80 -13.04
C PHE A 336 0.25 4.43 -12.49
N GLY A 337 0.58 4.12 -11.24
CA GLY A 337 0.13 2.92 -10.54
C GLY A 337 -1.41 2.83 -10.51
N SER A 338 -2.06 3.94 -10.21
CA SER A 338 -3.51 4.06 -10.16
C SER A 338 -4.16 3.88 -11.54
N LEU A 339 -3.63 4.54 -12.55
CA LEU A 339 -4.12 4.43 -13.93
C LEU A 339 -3.88 3.02 -14.50
N SER A 340 -2.74 2.41 -14.17
CA SER A 340 -2.47 1.01 -14.54
C SER A 340 -3.43 0.04 -13.87
N GLY A 341 -3.81 0.30 -12.62
CA GLY A 341 -4.83 -0.44 -11.87
C GLY A 341 -6.22 -0.30 -12.50
N TYR A 342 -6.58 0.92 -12.93
CA TYR A 342 -7.81 1.18 -13.66
C TYR A 342 -7.93 0.27 -14.90
N ILE A 343 -6.90 0.29 -15.76
CA ILE A 343 -6.86 -0.52 -16.99
C ILE A 343 -6.82 -2.03 -16.65
N GLY A 344 -6.20 -2.40 -15.52
CA GLY A 344 -6.18 -3.76 -15.02
C GLY A 344 -7.57 -4.35 -14.80
N GLY A 345 -8.57 -3.53 -14.48
CA GLY A 345 -9.97 -3.91 -14.38
C GLY A 345 -10.53 -4.50 -15.67
N PHE A 346 -10.11 -4.00 -16.84
CA PHE A 346 -10.54 -4.53 -18.14
C PHE A 346 -10.05 -5.96 -18.37
N PHE A 347 -8.78 -6.23 -18.02
CA PHE A 347 -8.25 -7.58 -18.14
C PHE A 347 -8.93 -8.57 -17.21
N SER A 348 -9.38 -8.12 -16.04
CA SER A 348 -10.20 -8.91 -15.13
C SER A 348 -11.58 -9.21 -15.73
N ALA A 349 -12.21 -8.22 -16.37
CA ALA A 349 -13.50 -8.37 -17.03
C ALA A 349 -13.46 -9.41 -18.17
N VAL A 350 -12.41 -9.38 -19.00
CA VAL A 350 -12.23 -10.34 -20.11
C VAL A 350 -11.53 -11.63 -19.68
N LYS A 351 -11.29 -11.83 -18.37
CA LYS A 351 -10.61 -13.01 -17.80
C LYS A 351 -9.21 -13.26 -18.37
N ASN A 352 -8.51 -12.21 -18.79
CA ASN A 352 -7.16 -12.30 -19.34
C ASN A 352 -6.11 -11.86 -18.30
N SER A 353 -5.82 -12.75 -17.34
CA SER A 353 -4.83 -12.51 -16.29
C SER A 353 -3.39 -12.51 -16.82
N LYS A 354 -3.13 -13.09 -18.01
CA LYS A 354 -1.78 -13.21 -18.58
C LYS A 354 -1.14 -11.84 -18.82
N ILE A 355 -1.85 -10.92 -19.47
CA ILE A 355 -1.34 -9.56 -19.76
C ILE A 355 -1.13 -8.79 -18.46
N PHE A 356 -2.05 -8.93 -17.50
CA PHE A 356 -1.91 -8.33 -16.18
C PHE A 356 -0.63 -8.78 -15.48
N ALA A 357 -0.38 -10.10 -15.44
CA ALA A 357 0.81 -10.69 -14.84
C ALA A 357 2.10 -10.27 -15.58
N GLN A 358 2.10 -10.35 -16.92
CA GLN A 358 3.26 -9.97 -17.73
C GLN A 358 3.66 -8.51 -17.55
N SER A 359 2.70 -7.58 -17.53
CA SER A 359 2.99 -6.16 -17.29
C SER A 359 3.52 -5.90 -15.89
N THR A 360 3.04 -6.63 -14.87
CA THR A 360 3.52 -6.52 -13.48
C THR A 360 4.95 -7.03 -13.36
N VAL A 361 5.26 -8.19 -13.97
CA VAL A 361 6.62 -8.74 -13.97
C VAL A 361 7.58 -7.84 -14.74
N ALA A 362 7.18 -7.35 -15.92
CA ALA A 362 7.99 -6.38 -16.68
C ALA A 362 8.30 -5.13 -15.85
N GLY A 363 7.31 -4.60 -15.12
CA GLY A 363 7.50 -3.48 -14.21
C GLY A 363 8.53 -3.80 -13.12
N ALA A 364 8.41 -4.97 -12.47
CA ALA A 364 9.34 -5.38 -11.41
C ALA A 364 10.77 -5.52 -11.90
N VAL A 365 10.96 -6.19 -13.04
CA VAL A 365 12.29 -6.36 -13.64
C VAL A 365 12.89 -5.01 -14.04
N SER A 366 12.09 -4.16 -14.70
CA SER A 366 12.54 -2.80 -15.07
C SER A 366 12.86 -1.95 -13.85
N ASN A 367 12.08 -2.09 -12.76
CA ASN A 367 12.33 -1.37 -11.51
C ASN A 367 13.68 -1.74 -10.91
N ILE A 368 13.99 -3.04 -10.80
CA ILE A 368 15.28 -3.51 -10.31
C ILE A 368 16.42 -2.99 -11.18
N ILE A 369 16.31 -3.11 -12.51
CA ILE A 369 17.36 -2.67 -13.44
C ILE A 369 17.58 -1.16 -13.32
N LEU A 370 16.52 -0.36 -13.35
CA LEU A 370 16.63 1.11 -13.24
C LEU A 370 17.14 1.55 -11.87
N ASN A 371 16.75 0.88 -10.79
CA ASN A 371 17.30 1.14 -9.46
C ASN A 371 18.81 0.90 -9.42
N LEU A 372 19.30 -0.23 -9.97
CA LEU A 372 20.72 -0.55 -10.02
C LEU A 372 21.54 0.43 -10.88
N ILE A 373 20.91 1.06 -11.88
CA ILE A 373 21.56 2.08 -12.74
C ILE A 373 21.52 3.47 -12.08
N LEU A 374 20.35 3.87 -11.57
CA LEU A 374 20.12 5.25 -11.12
C LEU A 374 20.52 5.49 -9.67
N ALA A 375 20.39 4.51 -8.78
CA ALA A 375 20.75 4.70 -7.38
C ALA A 375 22.25 4.99 -7.15
N PRO A 376 23.21 4.37 -7.85
CA PRO A 376 24.62 4.73 -7.73
C PRO A 376 24.93 6.17 -8.17
N ILE A 377 24.12 6.74 -9.08
CA ILE A 377 24.36 8.07 -9.69
C ILE A 377 23.62 9.16 -8.92
N LEU A 378 22.36 8.92 -8.57
CA LEU A 378 21.45 9.92 -8.01
C LEU A 378 21.00 9.60 -6.58
N GLY A 379 21.56 8.55 -5.96
CA GLY A 379 21.13 8.13 -4.63
C GLY A 379 19.66 7.68 -4.60
N ALA A 380 18.98 7.92 -3.47
CA ALA A 380 17.58 7.59 -3.30
C ALA A 380 16.64 8.35 -4.26
N LEU A 381 17.08 9.52 -4.77
CA LEU A 381 16.34 10.22 -5.83
C LEU A 381 16.25 9.37 -7.09
N GLY A 382 17.36 8.68 -7.44
CA GLY A 382 17.37 7.75 -8.57
C GLY A 382 16.37 6.61 -8.41
N ALA A 383 16.22 6.09 -7.20
CA ALA A 383 15.23 5.06 -6.89
C ALA A 383 13.79 5.59 -7.03
N ALA A 384 13.52 6.81 -6.56
CA ALA A 384 12.21 7.45 -6.71
C ALA A 384 11.85 7.67 -8.20
N ILE A 385 12.80 8.13 -9.01
CA ILE A 385 12.64 8.30 -10.46
C ILE A 385 12.43 6.93 -11.14
N ALA A 386 13.24 5.92 -10.79
CA ALA A 386 13.10 4.56 -11.32
C ALA A 386 11.69 4.03 -11.09
N THR A 387 11.15 4.22 -9.89
CA THR A 387 9.79 3.80 -9.53
C THR A 387 8.73 4.52 -10.37
N ALA A 388 8.85 5.84 -10.58
CA ALA A 388 7.95 6.62 -11.43
C ALA A 388 7.97 6.13 -12.89
N VAL A 389 9.17 5.93 -13.45
CA VAL A 389 9.37 5.43 -14.82
C VAL A 389 8.79 4.02 -14.98
N CYS A 390 9.00 3.14 -14.01
CA CYS A 390 8.48 1.76 -14.07
C CYS A 390 6.96 1.71 -14.06
N TYR A 391 6.31 2.48 -13.19
CA TYR A 391 4.85 2.56 -13.18
C TYR A 391 4.29 3.20 -14.44
N PHE A 392 4.98 4.18 -15.02
CA PHE A 392 4.65 4.71 -16.36
C PHE A 392 4.73 3.62 -17.43
N MET A 393 5.80 2.80 -17.43
CA MET A 393 5.94 1.69 -18.38
C MET A 393 4.81 0.66 -18.22
N VAL A 394 4.47 0.30 -16.98
CA VAL A 394 3.35 -0.65 -16.72
C VAL A 394 2.04 -0.07 -17.22
N TRP A 395 1.77 1.22 -16.98
CA TRP A 395 0.59 1.91 -17.49
C TRP A 395 0.57 1.91 -19.02
N ALA A 396 1.67 2.28 -19.68
CA ALA A 396 1.78 2.32 -21.14
C ALA A 396 1.57 0.94 -21.76
N MET A 397 2.19 -0.11 -21.20
CA MET A 397 1.99 -1.49 -21.65
C MET A 397 0.52 -1.91 -21.54
N ARG A 398 -0.11 -1.66 -20.38
CA ARG A 398 -1.52 -2.00 -20.16
C ARG A 398 -2.44 -1.21 -21.09
N TYR A 399 -2.19 0.09 -21.24
CA TYR A 399 -2.95 0.93 -22.18
C TYR A 399 -2.87 0.39 -23.61
N TRP A 400 -1.67 0.07 -24.09
CA TRP A 400 -1.49 -0.47 -25.44
C TRP A 400 -2.22 -1.79 -25.67
N HIS A 401 -2.11 -2.70 -24.72
CA HIS A 401 -2.78 -4.01 -24.81
C HIS A 401 -4.30 -3.92 -24.63
N SER A 402 -4.78 -2.94 -23.84
CA SER A 402 -6.23 -2.78 -23.62
C SER A 402 -7.00 -2.42 -24.90
N LYS A 403 -6.34 -1.79 -25.90
CA LYS A 403 -6.94 -1.47 -27.19
C LYS A 403 -7.49 -2.70 -27.95
N LYS A 404 -7.02 -3.91 -27.60
CA LYS A 404 -7.53 -5.17 -28.17
C LYS A 404 -8.89 -5.57 -27.61
N PHE A 405 -9.27 -5.03 -26.44
CA PHE A 405 -10.42 -5.48 -25.67
C PHE A 405 -11.48 -4.38 -25.49
N ILE A 406 -11.09 -3.11 -25.58
CA ILE A 406 -11.99 -1.99 -25.38
C ILE A 406 -11.56 -0.79 -26.23
N LYS A 407 -12.55 -0.11 -26.84
CA LYS A 407 -12.34 1.15 -27.59
C LYS A 407 -12.39 2.36 -26.67
N LEU A 408 -11.37 2.51 -25.83
CA LEU A 408 -11.29 3.60 -24.87
C LEU A 408 -10.98 4.94 -25.56
N ARG A 409 -11.97 5.83 -25.65
CA ARG A 409 -11.83 7.16 -26.27
C ARG A 409 -11.31 8.18 -25.26
N ILE A 410 -9.98 8.31 -25.17
CA ILE A 410 -9.30 9.28 -24.29
C ILE A 410 -8.47 10.27 -25.11
N ASN A 411 -8.17 11.42 -24.54
CA ASN A 411 -7.28 12.39 -25.14
C ASN A 411 -5.83 12.15 -24.67
N LEU A 412 -5.20 11.13 -25.26
CA LEU A 412 -3.85 10.71 -24.89
C LEU A 412 -2.81 11.85 -25.05
N GLY A 413 -2.94 12.69 -26.10
CA GLY A 413 -2.01 13.80 -26.32
C GLY A 413 -2.03 14.80 -25.16
N ARG A 414 -3.23 15.22 -24.73
CA ARG A 414 -3.39 16.08 -23.55
C ARG A 414 -2.82 15.43 -22.30
N ASP A 415 -3.15 14.17 -22.07
CA ASP A 415 -2.73 13.45 -20.86
C ASP A 415 -1.20 13.32 -20.81
N LEU A 416 -0.53 13.03 -21.94
CA LEU A 416 0.94 12.98 -22.00
C LEU A 416 1.58 14.36 -21.76
N VAL A 417 1.02 15.44 -22.32
CA VAL A 417 1.47 16.82 -22.02
C VAL A 417 1.37 17.08 -20.52
N THR A 418 0.27 16.70 -19.90
CA THR A 418 0.06 16.90 -18.46
C THR A 418 1.05 16.10 -17.63
N TYR A 419 1.33 14.84 -17.99
CA TYR A 419 2.37 14.06 -17.29
C TYR A 419 3.76 14.69 -17.43
N GLY A 420 4.06 15.26 -18.62
CA GLY A 420 5.26 16.07 -18.83
C GLY A 420 5.30 17.30 -17.91
N LEU A 421 4.17 18.00 -17.73
CA LEU A 421 4.08 19.13 -16.82
C LEU A 421 4.31 18.74 -15.34
N LEU A 422 3.83 17.55 -14.88
CA LEU A 422 4.16 17.05 -13.55
C LEU A 422 5.67 16.81 -13.36
N VAL A 423 6.33 16.27 -14.39
CA VAL A 423 7.80 16.13 -14.37
C VAL A 423 8.49 17.49 -14.32
N VAL A 424 8.02 18.46 -15.12
CA VAL A 424 8.54 19.83 -15.09
C VAL A 424 8.35 20.46 -13.73
N GLN A 425 7.17 20.33 -13.10
CA GLN A 425 6.96 20.78 -11.71
C GLN A 425 7.97 20.15 -10.75
N SER A 426 8.16 18.83 -10.83
CA SER A 426 9.13 18.13 -9.95
C SER A 426 10.56 18.65 -10.10
N VAL A 427 10.96 19.01 -11.33
CA VAL A 427 12.28 19.59 -11.60
C VAL A 427 12.36 21.04 -11.14
N MET A 428 11.34 21.86 -11.43
CA MET A 428 11.31 23.27 -11.03
C MET A 428 11.30 23.42 -9.50
N LEU A 429 10.57 22.55 -8.78
CA LEU A 429 10.60 22.50 -7.31
C LEU A 429 12.01 22.29 -6.74
N MET A 430 12.86 21.53 -7.46
CA MET A 430 14.25 21.27 -7.05
C MET A 430 15.23 22.37 -7.47
N MET A 431 14.93 23.10 -8.55
CA MET A 431 15.84 24.10 -9.11
C MET A 431 15.58 25.53 -8.62
N LEU A 432 14.35 25.79 -8.17
CA LEU A 432 13.92 27.14 -7.76
C LEU A 432 13.68 27.20 -6.25
N ASP A 433 13.79 28.40 -5.70
CA ASP A 433 13.51 28.66 -4.29
C ASP A 433 12.66 29.91 -4.09
N GLY A 434 12.11 30.04 -2.87
CA GLY A 434 11.36 31.21 -2.44
C GLY A 434 10.07 31.47 -3.23
N ILE A 435 9.71 32.74 -3.40
CA ILE A 435 8.43 33.15 -4.00
C ILE A 435 8.37 32.82 -5.50
N VAL A 436 9.52 32.81 -6.18
CA VAL A 436 9.60 32.48 -7.63
C VAL A 436 9.22 31.02 -7.84
N MET A 437 9.70 30.10 -6.99
CA MET A 437 9.30 28.70 -7.02
C MET A 437 7.79 28.55 -6.92
N TYR A 438 7.17 29.14 -5.89
CA TYR A 438 5.71 29.04 -5.71
C TYR A 438 4.95 29.67 -6.87
N GLY A 439 5.43 30.79 -7.44
CA GLY A 439 4.82 31.40 -8.62
C GLY A 439 4.81 30.47 -9.84
N VAL A 440 5.95 29.81 -10.12
CA VAL A 440 6.07 28.83 -11.20
C VAL A 440 5.20 27.61 -10.95
N GLU A 441 5.26 27.04 -9.75
CA GLU A 441 4.50 25.85 -9.38
C GLU A 441 2.99 26.07 -9.46
N ILE A 442 2.49 27.19 -8.94
CA ILE A 442 1.07 27.58 -9.03
C ILE A 442 0.69 27.83 -10.49
N GLY A 443 1.55 28.48 -11.27
CA GLY A 443 1.32 28.70 -12.71
C GLY A 443 1.15 27.38 -13.47
N LEU A 444 2.01 26.38 -13.19
CA LEU A 444 1.93 25.05 -13.78
C LEU A 444 0.67 24.29 -13.33
N LEU A 445 0.29 24.38 -12.06
CA LEU A 445 -0.99 23.83 -11.56
C LEU A 445 -2.19 24.43 -12.28
N LEU A 446 -2.23 25.77 -12.44
CA LEU A 446 -3.29 26.45 -13.17
C LEU A 446 -3.33 26.04 -14.64
N LEU A 447 -2.18 25.86 -15.27
CA LEU A 447 -2.08 25.33 -16.64
C LEU A 447 -2.67 23.93 -16.74
N ILE A 448 -2.35 23.04 -15.80
CA ILE A 448 -2.94 21.69 -15.72
C ILE A 448 -4.46 21.79 -15.52
N MET A 449 -4.94 22.66 -14.62
CA MET A 449 -6.39 22.86 -14.43
C MET A 449 -7.08 23.34 -15.71
N LEU A 450 -6.46 24.23 -16.49
CA LEU A 450 -6.98 24.70 -17.76
C LEU A 450 -7.09 23.56 -18.79
N LEU A 451 -6.09 22.67 -18.85
CA LEU A 451 -6.14 21.50 -19.75
C LEU A 451 -7.29 20.54 -19.40
N TYR A 452 -7.69 20.47 -18.12
CA TYR A 452 -8.77 19.62 -17.65
C TYR A 452 -10.07 20.35 -17.33
N VAL A 453 -10.24 21.63 -17.73
CA VAL A 453 -11.42 22.44 -17.38
C VAL A 453 -12.74 21.76 -17.76
N GLY A 454 -12.78 21.11 -18.93
CA GLY A 454 -13.97 20.36 -19.39
C GLY A 454 -14.33 19.18 -18.50
N ASP A 455 -13.31 18.40 -18.06
CA ASP A 455 -13.51 17.26 -17.18
C ASP A 455 -13.89 17.73 -15.76
N LEU A 456 -13.29 18.83 -15.27
CA LEU A 456 -13.65 19.45 -13.99
C LEU A 456 -15.10 19.91 -13.96
N LEU A 457 -15.55 20.63 -14.99
CA LEU A 457 -16.94 21.06 -15.12
C LEU A 457 -17.90 19.87 -15.19
N ALA A 458 -17.52 18.80 -15.90
CA ALA A 458 -18.33 17.57 -15.98
C ALA A 458 -18.46 16.89 -14.62
N ILE A 459 -17.36 16.78 -13.85
CA ILE A 459 -17.34 16.22 -12.49
C ILE A 459 -18.24 17.08 -11.57
N PHE A 460 -18.07 18.39 -11.57
CA PHE A 460 -18.82 19.31 -10.74
C PHE A 460 -20.34 19.23 -11.03
N ASN A 461 -20.73 19.24 -12.30
CA ASN A 461 -22.12 19.17 -12.72
C ASN A 461 -22.77 17.82 -12.32
N LYS A 462 -22.04 16.70 -12.47
CA LYS A 462 -22.51 15.38 -12.01
C LYS A 462 -22.66 15.34 -10.48
N GLY A 463 -21.70 15.88 -9.74
CA GLY A 463 -21.76 16.00 -8.28
C GLY A 463 -22.96 16.82 -7.83
N LYS A 464 -23.19 17.99 -8.42
CA LYS A 464 -24.35 18.86 -8.12
C LYS A 464 -25.68 18.15 -8.40
N LYS A 465 -25.78 17.39 -9.49
CA LYS A 465 -26.98 16.59 -9.80
C LYS A 465 -27.19 15.48 -8.78
N ALA A 466 -26.14 14.78 -8.35
CA ALA A 466 -26.22 13.73 -7.34
C ALA A 466 -26.69 14.26 -5.99
N ILE A 467 -26.12 15.40 -5.54
CA ILE A 467 -26.51 16.08 -4.29
C ILE A 467 -27.98 16.54 -4.36
N LYS A 468 -28.40 17.14 -5.49
CA LYS A 468 -29.81 17.53 -5.67
C LYS A 468 -30.78 16.35 -5.58
N LYS A 469 -30.41 15.18 -6.17
CA LYS A 469 -31.23 13.96 -6.04
C LYS A 469 -31.31 13.45 -4.60
N MET A 470 -30.19 13.49 -3.86
CA MET A 470 -30.18 13.11 -2.43
C MET A 470 -31.06 14.02 -1.57
N ILE A 471 -31.03 15.33 -1.83
CA ILE A 471 -31.81 16.32 -1.08
C ILE A 471 -33.30 16.27 -1.48
N ALA A 472 -33.61 15.98 -2.76
CA ALA A 472 -34.99 15.91 -3.25
C ALA A 472 -35.73 14.63 -2.85
N GLY A 473 -35.07 13.69 -2.17
CA GLY A 473 -35.71 12.48 -1.65
C GLY A 473 -36.08 11.45 -2.73
N ASP A 474 -35.63 11.59 -3.95
CA ASP A 474 -35.80 10.59 -5.00
C ASP A 474 -34.92 9.35 -4.70
N ARG A 475 -35.58 8.31 -4.19
CA ARG A 475 -35.00 6.99 -3.90
C ARG A 475 -34.79 6.17 -5.16
#